data_c242d95ab71af8650675805a211c61d6
#
_entry.id   c242d95ab71af8650675805a211c61d6
#
_cell.length_a   1.000
_cell.length_b   1.000
_cell.length_c   1.000
_cell.angle_alpha   90.00
_cell.angle_beta   90.00
_cell.angle_gamma   90.00
#
_symmetry.space_group_name_H-M   'P 1'
#
loop_
_entity.id
_entity.type
_entity.pdbx_description
1 polymer ?
#
loop_
_entity_poly.entity_id
_entity_poly.type
_entity_poly.pdbx_seq_one_letter_code
_entity_poly.pdbx_strand_id
1 'polypeptide(L)'
;MEISTKAKITLVSTLYLNAAHLMASENAIPVTIYSDDAYPPYSYQIQGNAVGIYPDILRHVFDQMPQYRVTIKPVPFVRGLRLLETGKGFALFPPYYYENRRPYIHPYSKPILKEQVVVYCHNEVMLKNVAELAKWPEDFYGLTIGINAAFSIGGDAFWMAAHDGKLKIEEAKDNQENILKMRAKRVDCYINDRLSIAWEIKRLKDVGRIDHSEYFPLAAYVSEEYGYLGYSAYAERFPFKEPFTTQFDQILQRLQGSGIVEQVISSYVD
;
A
#
# COMPACT_ATOMS: atom_id res chain seq x y z
N MET A 1 -27.23 54.40 -22.60
CA MET A 1 -26.90 53.41 -21.54
C MET A 1 -26.45 52.15 -22.25
N GLU A 2 -25.16 52.14 -22.66
CA GLU A 2 -24.55 51.01 -23.37
C GLU A 2 -24.05 49.98 -22.35
N ILE A 3 -24.74 48.85 -22.22
CA ILE A 3 -24.25 47.70 -21.47
C ILE A 3 -23.24 46.99 -22.37
N SER A 4 -21.98 47.11 -21.99
CA SER A 4 -20.81 46.66 -22.70
C SER A 4 -20.95 45.18 -23.16
N THR A 5 -20.81 44.97 -24.47
CA THR A 5 -20.81 43.66 -25.14
C THR A 5 -19.80 42.65 -24.54
N LYS A 6 -18.74 43.16 -23.87
CA LYS A 6 -17.73 42.32 -23.18
C LYS A 6 -18.27 41.58 -21.97
N ALA A 7 -19.25 42.10 -21.24
CA ALA A 7 -19.84 41.45 -20.06
C ALA A 7 -20.72 40.23 -20.47
N LYS A 8 -21.33 40.26 -21.63
CA LYS A 8 -22.17 39.14 -22.12
C LYS A 8 -21.35 37.95 -22.58
N ILE A 9 -20.16 38.19 -23.17
CA ILE A 9 -19.28 37.10 -23.66
C ILE A 9 -18.67 36.34 -22.48
N THR A 10 -18.27 37.01 -21.40
CA THR A 10 -17.69 36.37 -20.20
C THR A 10 -18.72 35.52 -19.44
N LEU A 11 -19.98 35.97 -19.37
CA LEU A 11 -21.04 35.23 -18.67
C LEU A 11 -21.45 33.97 -19.41
N VAL A 12 -21.48 33.98 -20.73
CA VAL A 12 -21.82 32.81 -21.58
C VAL A 12 -20.72 31.76 -21.54
N SER A 13 -19.44 32.16 -21.58
CA SER A 13 -18.32 31.22 -21.49
C SER A 13 -18.24 30.48 -20.13
N THR A 14 -18.57 31.18 -19.01
CA THR A 14 -18.59 30.59 -17.67
C THR A 14 -19.75 29.60 -17.50
N LEU A 15 -20.89 29.85 -18.11
CA LEU A 15 -22.04 28.93 -18.11
C LEU A 15 -21.76 27.65 -18.93
N TYR A 16 -21.10 27.76 -20.07
CA TYR A 16 -20.74 26.60 -20.89
C TYR A 16 -19.68 25.70 -20.22
N LEU A 17 -18.69 26.29 -19.52
CA LEU A 17 -17.70 25.51 -18.76
C LEU A 17 -18.35 24.75 -17.60
N ASN A 18 -19.27 25.37 -16.84
CA ASN A 18 -19.98 24.70 -15.75
C ASN A 18 -20.93 23.60 -16.26
N ALA A 19 -21.62 23.81 -17.39
CA ALA A 19 -22.47 22.80 -17.99
C ALA A 19 -21.68 21.59 -18.51
N ALA A 20 -20.49 21.80 -19.08
CA ALA A 20 -19.62 20.73 -19.55
C ALA A 20 -19.09 19.87 -18.37
N HIS A 21 -18.77 20.48 -17.22
CA HIS A 21 -18.37 19.75 -16.00
C HIS A 21 -19.54 18.94 -15.39
N LEU A 22 -20.76 19.45 -15.40
CA LEU A 22 -21.94 18.72 -14.94
C LEU A 22 -22.24 17.52 -15.84
N MET A 23 -22.19 17.69 -17.16
CA MET A 23 -22.45 16.61 -18.12
C MET A 23 -21.40 15.50 -18.09
N ALA A 24 -20.13 15.84 -17.82
CA ALA A 24 -19.06 14.85 -17.64
C ALA A 24 -19.26 13.97 -16.40
N SER A 25 -19.90 14.49 -15.35
CA SER A 25 -20.18 13.77 -14.10
C SER A 25 -21.31 12.73 -14.24
N GLU A 26 -22.32 12.97 -15.07
CA GLU A 26 -23.44 12.04 -15.26
C GLU A 26 -23.05 10.79 -16.05
N ASN A 27 -22.08 10.87 -16.96
CA ASN A 27 -21.62 9.77 -17.80
C ASN A 27 -20.32 9.10 -17.32
N ALA A 28 -19.82 9.46 -16.12
CA ALA A 28 -18.57 8.90 -15.63
C ALA A 28 -18.68 7.39 -15.36
N ILE A 29 -17.72 6.64 -15.88
CA ILE A 29 -17.63 5.19 -15.72
C ILE A 29 -17.38 4.86 -14.23
N PRO A 30 -18.24 4.08 -13.56
CA PRO A 30 -18.02 3.68 -12.18
C PRO A 30 -16.87 2.67 -12.11
N VAL A 31 -15.86 2.96 -11.30
CA VAL A 31 -14.68 2.11 -11.10
C VAL A 31 -14.50 1.86 -9.62
N THR A 32 -14.45 0.58 -9.21
CA THR A 32 -14.07 0.20 -7.85
C THR A 32 -12.64 -0.27 -7.83
N ILE A 33 -11.84 0.37 -6.97
CA ILE A 33 -10.45 -0.01 -6.68
C ILE A 33 -10.39 -0.46 -5.22
N TYR A 34 -9.78 -1.62 -5.00
CA TYR A 34 -9.62 -2.16 -3.64
C TYR A 34 -8.33 -1.65 -3.01
N SER A 35 -8.34 -1.50 -1.68
CA SER A 35 -7.16 -1.14 -0.90
C SER A 35 -6.96 -2.13 0.23
N ASP A 36 -5.70 -2.35 0.66
CA ASP A 36 -5.44 -3.01 1.93
C ASP A 36 -6.09 -2.22 3.07
N ASP A 37 -6.78 -2.90 3.98
CA ASP A 37 -7.48 -2.29 5.11
C ASP A 37 -6.68 -2.31 6.42
N ALA A 38 -5.46 -2.88 6.43
CA ALA A 38 -4.68 -3.16 7.65
C ALA A 38 -3.17 -2.92 7.52
N TYR A 39 -2.74 -1.99 6.66
CA TYR A 39 -1.33 -1.64 6.42
C TYR A 39 -1.02 -0.16 6.71
N PRO A 40 -1.21 0.33 7.95
CA PRO A 40 -0.89 1.72 8.31
C PRO A 40 0.63 1.96 8.36
N PRO A 41 1.10 3.19 8.07
CA PRO A 41 0.33 4.37 7.65
C PRO A 41 0.03 4.39 6.14
N TYR A 42 0.39 3.36 5.40
CA TYR A 42 0.31 3.29 3.95
C TYR A 42 -1.11 3.16 3.41
N SER A 43 -1.86 2.16 3.88
CA SER A 43 -3.23 1.89 3.46
C SER A 43 -3.98 1.16 4.58
N TYR A 44 -5.01 1.78 5.13
CA TYR A 44 -5.83 1.18 6.18
C TYR A 44 -7.24 1.76 6.17
N GLN A 45 -8.09 1.35 7.11
CA GLN A 45 -9.45 1.88 7.18
C GLN A 45 -9.76 2.56 8.51
N ILE A 46 -10.55 3.64 8.43
CA ILE A 46 -11.23 4.27 9.56
C ILE A 46 -12.70 4.37 9.22
N GLN A 47 -13.58 3.74 10.02
CA GLN A 47 -15.02 3.74 9.84
C GLN A 47 -15.47 3.33 8.41
N GLY A 48 -14.76 2.34 7.82
CA GLY A 48 -15.05 1.83 6.49
C GLY A 48 -14.50 2.68 5.32
N ASN A 49 -13.83 3.80 5.61
CA ASN A 49 -13.17 4.64 4.61
C ASN A 49 -11.69 4.28 4.49
N ALA A 50 -11.20 4.16 3.26
CA ALA A 50 -9.78 4.00 2.99
C ALA A 50 -9.02 5.27 3.34
N VAL A 51 -7.99 5.16 4.17
CA VAL A 51 -7.11 6.25 4.61
C VAL A 51 -5.65 5.81 4.55
N GLY A 52 -4.72 6.76 4.56
CA GLY A 52 -3.30 6.49 4.51
C GLY A 52 -2.62 7.09 3.28
N ILE A 53 -1.31 6.95 3.22
CA ILE A 53 -0.47 7.58 2.20
C ILE A 53 -0.91 7.22 0.77
N TYR A 54 -1.13 5.92 0.48
CA TYR A 54 -1.60 5.48 -0.84
C TYR A 54 -2.98 6.03 -1.21
N PRO A 55 -4.03 5.87 -0.38
CA PRO A 55 -5.33 6.46 -0.67
C PRO A 55 -5.28 7.95 -0.97
N ASP A 56 -4.47 8.73 -0.24
CA ASP A 56 -4.40 10.18 -0.44
C ASP A 56 -3.68 10.54 -1.74
N ILE A 57 -2.54 9.90 -2.04
CA ILE A 57 -1.88 10.08 -3.35
C ILE A 57 -2.84 9.70 -4.49
N LEU A 58 -3.53 8.56 -4.37
CA LEU A 58 -4.40 8.08 -5.44
C LEU A 58 -5.63 8.95 -5.66
N ARG A 59 -6.18 9.58 -4.60
CA ARG A 59 -7.25 10.59 -4.76
C ARG A 59 -6.78 11.75 -5.63
N HIS A 60 -5.58 12.29 -5.41
CA HIS A 60 -5.01 13.34 -6.27
C HIS A 60 -4.89 12.91 -7.74
N VAL A 61 -4.63 11.61 -8.00
CA VAL A 61 -4.64 11.08 -9.37
C VAL A 61 -6.07 11.03 -9.92
N PHE A 62 -7.00 10.44 -9.17
CA PHE A 62 -8.38 10.21 -9.63
C PHE A 62 -9.16 11.51 -9.82
N ASP A 63 -8.89 12.55 -9.04
CA ASP A 63 -9.48 13.88 -9.22
C ASP A 63 -9.16 14.50 -10.59
N GLN A 64 -8.07 14.02 -11.25
CA GLN A 64 -7.69 14.42 -12.60
C GLN A 64 -8.21 13.46 -13.70
N MET A 65 -9.08 12.50 -13.33
CA MET A 65 -9.67 11.50 -14.23
C MET A 65 -11.21 11.63 -14.27
N PRO A 66 -11.78 12.77 -14.69
CA PRO A 66 -13.22 13.08 -14.53
C PRO A 66 -14.16 12.13 -15.30
N GLN A 67 -13.66 11.38 -16.29
CA GLN A 67 -14.43 10.36 -17.00
C GLN A 67 -14.62 9.07 -16.20
N TYR A 68 -13.98 8.93 -15.02
CA TYR A 68 -14.15 7.81 -14.11
C TYR A 68 -14.66 8.31 -12.75
N ARG A 69 -15.69 7.64 -12.23
CA ARG A 69 -16.13 7.81 -10.85
C ARG A 69 -15.52 6.72 -9.98
N VAL A 70 -14.32 7.00 -9.45
CA VAL A 70 -13.55 6.03 -8.68
C VAL A 70 -14.04 5.95 -7.24
N THR A 71 -14.27 4.73 -6.77
CA THR A 71 -14.53 4.42 -5.36
C THR A 71 -13.41 3.53 -4.84
N ILE A 72 -12.70 3.99 -3.78
CA ILE A 72 -11.70 3.18 -3.09
C ILE A 72 -12.44 2.38 -2.00
N LYS A 73 -12.32 1.05 -2.04
CA LYS A 73 -12.97 0.13 -1.11
C LYS A 73 -11.93 -0.63 -0.29
N PRO A 74 -11.78 -0.35 1.01
CA PRO A 74 -10.86 -1.09 1.87
C PRO A 74 -11.38 -2.52 2.09
N VAL A 75 -10.48 -3.49 2.01
CA VAL A 75 -10.73 -4.91 2.24
C VAL A 75 -9.45 -5.58 2.78
N PRO A 76 -9.57 -6.69 3.52
CA PRO A 76 -8.39 -7.50 3.84
C PRO A 76 -7.57 -7.83 2.59
N PHE A 77 -6.26 -7.65 2.64
CA PHE A 77 -5.36 -7.78 1.47
C PHE A 77 -5.55 -9.11 0.72
N VAL A 78 -5.66 -10.22 1.46
CA VAL A 78 -5.93 -11.56 0.91
C VAL A 78 -7.22 -11.56 0.07
N ARG A 79 -8.27 -10.89 0.56
CA ARG A 79 -9.54 -10.77 -0.16
C ARG A 79 -9.37 -9.94 -1.43
N GLY A 80 -8.60 -8.85 -1.35
CA GLY A 80 -8.27 -8.01 -2.51
C GLY A 80 -7.58 -8.83 -3.61
N LEU A 81 -6.55 -9.60 -3.25
CA LEU A 81 -5.85 -10.50 -4.17
C LEU A 81 -6.80 -11.51 -4.82
N ARG A 82 -7.68 -12.15 -4.03
CA ARG A 82 -8.66 -13.11 -4.57
C ARG A 82 -9.69 -12.49 -5.49
N LEU A 83 -10.04 -11.22 -5.28
CA LEU A 83 -10.94 -10.49 -6.20
C LEU A 83 -10.29 -10.30 -7.58
N LEU A 84 -8.98 -9.99 -7.62
CA LEU A 84 -8.23 -9.90 -8.87
C LEU A 84 -8.06 -11.29 -9.51
N GLU A 85 -7.67 -12.29 -8.74
CA GLU A 85 -7.48 -13.68 -9.17
C GLU A 85 -8.74 -14.28 -9.82
N THR A 86 -9.92 -13.91 -9.34
CA THR A 86 -11.20 -14.38 -9.90
C THR A 86 -11.78 -13.42 -10.93
N GLY A 87 -11.10 -12.35 -11.28
CA GLY A 87 -11.56 -11.32 -12.22
C GLY A 87 -12.82 -10.57 -11.76
N LYS A 88 -13.14 -10.62 -10.46
CA LYS A 88 -14.26 -9.86 -9.86
C LYS A 88 -13.85 -8.45 -9.44
N GLY A 89 -12.56 -8.21 -9.23
CA GLY A 89 -11.99 -6.91 -8.90
C GLY A 89 -11.22 -6.35 -10.08
N PHE A 90 -11.29 -5.03 -10.26
CA PHE A 90 -10.54 -4.33 -11.31
C PHE A 90 -9.09 -4.10 -10.92
N ALA A 91 -8.86 -3.50 -9.76
CA ALA A 91 -7.53 -3.13 -9.29
C ALA A 91 -7.44 -3.18 -7.76
N LEU A 92 -6.21 -3.34 -7.25
CA LEU A 92 -5.85 -3.40 -5.83
C LEU A 92 -4.56 -2.60 -5.61
N PHE A 93 -4.44 -1.90 -4.48
CA PHE A 93 -3.18 -1.33 -3.99
C PHE A 93 -2.97 -1.65 -2.49
N PRO A 94 -1.70 -1.68 -2.01
CA PRO A 94 -0.44 -1.59 -2.72
C PRO A 94 0.24 -2.97 -2.85
N PRO A 95 -0.04 -3.82 -3.86
CA PRO A 95 0.81 -4.98 -4.06
C PRO A 95 2.20 -4.54 -4.51
N TYR A 96 3.24 -5.25 -4.06
CA TYR A 96 4.56 -5.21 -4.67
C TYR A 96 4.58 -6.00 -5.98
N TYR A 97 5.57 -5.77 -6.82
CA TYR A 97 5.69 -6.40 -8.13
C TYR A 97 6.18 -7.85 -8.00
N TYR A 98 5.26 -8.80 -8.12
CA TYR A 98 5.55 -10.25 -8.07
C TYR A 98 4.82 -10.97 -9.20
N GLU A 99 5.14 -10.66 -10.46
CA GLU A 99 4.45 -11.17 -11.64
C GLU A 99 4.42 -12.70 -11.68
N ASN A 100 5.55 -13.35 -11.40
CA ASN A 100 5.65 -14.82 -11.39
C ASN A 100 4.79 -15.49 -10.31
N ARG A 101 4.59 -14.83 -9.16
CA ARG A 101 3.79 -15.35 -8.05
C ARG A 101 2.32 -14.94 -8.14
N ARG A 102 2.03 -13.87 -8.89
CA ARG A 102 0.69 -13.28 -9.02
C ARG A 102 0.38 -12.99 -10.49
N PRO A 103 0.36 -14.02 -11.37
CA PRO A 103 0.13 -13.84 -12.82
C PRO A 103 -1.26 -13.26 -13.15
N TYR A 104 -2.17 -13.29 -12.17
CA TYR A 104 -3.50 -12.69 -12.26
C TYR A 104 -3.50 -11.16 -12.04
N ILE A 105 -2.34 -10.56 -11.69
CA ILE A 105 -2.13 -9.11 -11.63
C ILE A 105 -1.30 -8.71 -12.84
N HIS A 106 -1.93 -8.07 -13.82
CA HIS A 106 -1.27 -7.58 -15.02
C HIS A 106 -2.17 -6.55 -15.76
N PRO A 107 -1.61 -5.37 -16.14
CA PRO A 107 -0.29 -4.86 -15.75
C PRO A 107 -0.27 -4.39 -14.30
N TYR A 108 0.91 -4.01 -13.85
CA TYR A 108 1.08 -3.11 -12.71
C TYR A 108 1.20 -1.68 -13.24
N SER A 109 0.80 -0.69 -12.45
CA SER A 109 1.04 0.73 -12.74
C SER A 109 2.54 1.07 -12.72
N LYS A 110 2.89 2.32 -13.00
CA LYS A 110 4.16 2.88 -12.55
C LYS A 110 4.26 2.76 -11.01
N PRO A 111 5.48 2.64 -10.44
CA PRO A 111 5.66 2.57 -8.99
C PRO A 111 5.10 3.83 -8.32
N ILE A 112 4.34 3.65 -7.24
CA ILE A 112 3.71 4.76 -6.50
C ILE A 112 4.67 5.26 -5.42
N LEU A 113 5.13 4.34 -4.55
CA LEU A 113 6.02 4.63 -3.43
C LEU A 113 7.13 3.59 -3.35
N LYS A 114 8.27 4.03 -2.80
CA LYS A 114 9.39 3.18 -2.41
C LYS A 114 9.29 2.89 -0.92
N GLU A 115 9.39 1.63 -0.56
CA GLU A 115 9.28 1.12 0.81
C GLU A 115 10.54 0.33 1.18
N GLN A 116 10.87 0.25 2.48
CA GLN A 116 12.03 -0.48 2.97
C GLN A 116 11.60 -1.68 3.79
N VAL A 117 11.82 -2.88 3.28
CA VAL A 117 11.57 -4.11 4.02
C VAL A 117 12.71 -4.33 5.02
N VAL A 118 12.34 -4.53 6.26
CA VAL A 118 13.27 -4.71 7.39
C VAL A 118 12.78 -5.83 8.30
N VAL A 119 13.68 -6.27 9.20
CA VAL A 119 13.36 -7.21 10.27
C VAL A 119 13.58 -6.53 11.62
N TYR A 120 12.56 -6.53 12.47
CA TYR A 120 12.67 -6.20 13.89
C TYR A 120 12.61 -7.49 14.70
N CYS A 121 13.40 -7.58 15.78
CA CYS A 121 13.42 -8.76 16.63
C CYS A 121 13.09 -8.41 18.08
N HIS A 122 12.71 -9.42 18.85
CA HIS A 122 12.65 -9.29 20.31
C HIS A 122 14.06 -9.05 20.86
N ASN A 123 14.19 -8.16 21.84
CA ASN A 123 15.49 -7.75 22.38
C ASN A 123 16.36 -8.94 22.84
N GLU A 124 15.75 -9.96 23.46
CA GLU A 124 16.49 -11.15 23.92
C GLU A 124 17.12 -11.97 22.79
N VAL A 125 16.56 -11.93 21.58
CA VAL A 125 17.14 -12.60 20.41
C VAL A 125 18.47 -11.95 20.05
N MET A 126 18.51 -10.60 20.06
CA MET A 126 19.74 -9.84 19.77
C MET A 126 20.80 -10.04 20.86
N LEU A 127 20.40 -10.16 22.13
CA LEU A 127 21.33 -10.38 23.24
C LEU A 127 21.94 -11.80 23.24
N LYS A 128 21.23 -12.79 22.73
CA LYS A 128 21.73 -14.17 22.62
C LYS A 128 22.66 -14.38 21.44
N ASN A 129 22.45 -13.60 20.36
CA ASN A 129 23.29 -13.64 19.18
C ASN A 129 24.37 -12.57 19.29
N VAL A 130 25.51 -12.94 19.86
CA VAL A 130 26.67 -12.04 20.05
C VAL A 130 27.26 -11.58 18.71
N ALA A 131 27.00 -12.28 17.61
CA ALA A 131 27.29 -11.83 16.26
C ALA A 131 26.13 -10.97 15.77
N GLU A 132 26.41 -9.83 15.15
CA GLU A 132 25.39 -8.99 14.52
C GLU A 132 24.57 -9.82 13.52
N LEU A 133 23.25 -9.81 13.67
CA LEU A 133 22.33 -10.36 12.67
C LEU A 133 22.39 -9.43 11.45
N ALA A 134 23.30 -9.68 10.53
CA ALA A 134 23.56 -8.79 9.39
C ALA A 134 23.19 -9.41 8.04
N LYS A 135 23.27 -10.74 7.93
CA LYS A 135 23.00 -11.47 6.69
C LYS A 135 21.61 -12.07 6.71
N TRP A 136 20.78 -11.57 5.84
CA TRP A 136 19.45 -12.10 5.64
C TRP A 136 19.42 -13.12 4.48
N PRO A 137 18.79 -14.32 4.65
CA PRO A 137 18.15 -14.83 5.89
C PRO A 137 19.08 -15.71 6.73
N GLU A 138 20.38 -15.88 6.38
CA GLU A 138 21.29 -16.89 6.93
C GLU A 138 21.46 -16.77 8.45
N ASP A 139 21.61 -15.54 8.98
CA ASP A 139 21.81 -15.30 10.42
C ASP A 139 20.51 -15.51 11.23
N PHE A 140 19.37 -15.71 10.55
CA PHE A 140 18.06 -15.93 11.16
C PHE A 140 17.63 -17.40 11.19
N TYR A 141 18.53 -18.33 10.81
CA TYR A 141 18.23 -19.75 10.88
C TYR A 141 17.97 -20.20 12.32
N GLY A 142 16.98 -21.07 12.50
CA GLY A 142 16.49 -21.53 13.80
C GLY A 142 15.46 -20.60 14.46
N LEU A 143 15.22 -19.41 13.90
CA LEU A 143 14.24 -18.46 14.43
C LEU A 143 12.85 -18.64 13.79
N THR A 144 11.84 -18.14 14.50
CA THR A 144 10.47 -18.01 14.01
C THR A 144 10.23 -16.56 13.58
N ILE A 145 9.89 -16.34 12.31
CA ILE A 145 9.69 -15.03 11.71
C ILE A 145 8.19 -14.79 11.48
N GLY A 146 7.65 -13.77 12.11
CA GLY A 146 6.28 -13.29 11.84
C GLY A 146 6.19 -12.54 10.52
N ILE A 147 5.10 -12.70 9.79
CA ILE A 147 4.79 -11.98 8.55
C ILE A 147 3.30 -11.72 8.44
N ASN A 148 2.90 -10.66 7.73
CA ASN A 148 1.48 -10.44 7.45
C ASN A 148 0.96 -11.45 6.42
N ALA A 149 -0.27 -11.94 6.63
CA ALA A 149 -0.89 -12.94 5.77
C ALA A 149 -0.91 -12.50 4.29
N ALA A 150 -0.51 -13.41 3.41
CA ALA A 150 -0.37 -13.23 1.96
C ALA A 150 0.70 -12.20 1.53
N PHE A 151 1.53 -11.67 2.43
CA PHE A 151 2.70 -10.91 2.03
C PHE A 151 3.76 -11.87 1.45
N SER A 152 4.46 -11.43 0.41
CA SER A 152 5.49 -12.24 -0.28
C SER A 152 6.85 -11.57 -0.22
N ILE A 153 7.10 -10.82 0.85
CA ILE A 153 8.37 -10.12 1.13
C ILE A 153 9.45 -11.09 1.64
N GLY A 154 10.67 -10.63 1.75
CA GLY A 154 11.79 -11.41 2.30
C GLY A 154 12.70 -12.06 1.27
N GLY A 155 12.29 -12.11 -0.01
CA GLY A 155 13.09 -12.67 -1.10
C GLY A 155 13.03 -14.20 -1.18
N ASP A 156 13.50 -14.77 -2.30
CA ASP A 156 13.41 -16.22 -2.57
C ASP A 156 14.23 -17.05 -1.59
N ALA A 157 15.41 -16.57 -1.17
CA ALA A 157 16.26 -17.26 -0.21
C ALA A 157 15.56 -17.48 1.15
N PHE A 158 14.78 -16.50 1.60
CA PHE A 158 13.98 -16.62 2.83
C PHE A 158 12.90 -17.69 2.72
N TRP A 159 12.16 -17.69 1.62
CA TRP A 159 11.10 -18.67 1.39
C TRP A 159 11.65 -20.09 1.19
N MET A 160 12.80 -20.20 0.51
CA MET A 160 13.52 -21.50 0.40
C MET A 160 14.02 -22.00 1.76
N ALA A 161 14.60 -21.10 2.58
CA ALA A 161 15.05 -21.47 3.92
C ALA A 161 13.90 -21.95 4.82
N ALA A 162 12.72 -21.33 4.70
CA ALA A 162 11.52 -21.79 5.41
C ALA A 162 11.04 -23.16 4.89
N HIS A 163 10.99 -23.36 3.58
CA HIS A 163 10.65 -24.65 2.97
C HIS A 163 11.60 -25.76 3.42
N ASP A 164 12.90 -25.47 3.51
CA ASP A 164 13.94 -26.41 3.97
C ASP A 164 13.94 -26.62 5.49
N GLY A 165 13.04 -25.94 6.24
CA GLY A 165 12.96 -26.04 7.69
C GLY A 165 14.11 -25.38 8.45
N LYS A 166 14.90 -24.51 7.79
CA LYS A 166 16.01 -23.78 8.42
C LYS A 166 15.52 -22.65 9.33
N LEU A 167 14.36 -22.10 9.04
CA LEU A 167 13.62 -21.13 9.89
C LEU A 167 12.13 -21.46 9.82
N LYS A 168 11.34 -20.82 10.70
CA LYS A 168 9.87 -20.97 10.69
C LYS A 168 9.22 -19.63 10.29
N ILE A 169 8.14 -19.71 9.52
CA ILE A 169 7.30 -18.56 9.21
C ILE A 169 5.97 -18.72 9.96
N GLU A 170 5.53 -17.65 10.62
CA GLU A 170 4.22 -17.57 11.24
C GLU A 170 3.46 -16.37 10.71
N GLU A 171 2.33 -16.62 10.05
CA GLU A 171 1.47 -15.57 9.52
C GLU A 171 0.55 -14.99 10.61
N ALA A 172 0.30 -13.69 10.51
CA ALA A 172 -0.71 -13.00 11.29
C ALA A 172 -1.50 -12.03 10.39
N LYS A 173 -2.67 -11.64 10.87
CA LYS A 173 -3.59 -10.79 10.10
C LYS A 173 -2.99 -9.44 9.76
N ASP A 174 -2.29 -8.81 10.70
CA ASP A 174 -1.83 -7.43 10.61
C ASP A 174 -0.56 -7.17 11.45
N ASN A 175 -0.06 -5.93 11.37
CA ASN A 175 1.13 -5.49 12.10
C ASN A 175 0.95 -5.60 13.62
N GLN A 176 -0.23 -5.22 14.13
CA GLN A 176 -0.52 -5.26 15.56
C GLN A 176 -0.36 -6.68 16.10
N GLU A 177 -0.95 -7.65 15.43
CA GLU A 177 -0.89 -9.04 15.87
C GLU A 177 0.54 -9.58 15.85
N ASN A 178 1.31 -9.31 14.78
CA ASN A 178 2.71 -9.72 14.68
C ASN A 178 3.58 -9.08 15.76
N ILE A 179 3.45 -7.77 16.03
CA ILE A 179 4.22 -7.08 17.08
C ILE A 179 3.87 -7.64 18.46
N LEU A 180 2.59 -7.89 18.75
CA LEU A 180 2.18 -8.48 20.02
C LEU A 180 2.63 -9.94 20.17
N LYS A 181 2.69 -10.73 19.10
CA LYS A 181 3.31 -12.06 19.09
C LYS A 181 4.80 -11.99 19.39
N MET A 182 5.52 -11.05 18.76
CA MET A 182 6.94 -10.81 19.02
C MET A 182 7.18 -10.39 20.47
N ARG A 183 6.38 -9.47 21.01
CA ARG A 183 6.41 -9.09 22.43
C ARG A 183 6.19 -10.29 23.36
N ALA A 184 5.24 -11.15 23.03
CA ALA A 184 4.93 -12.37 23.78
C ALA A 184 5.91 -13.54 23.53
N LYS A 185 6.97 -13.33 22.74
CA LYS A 185 7.98 -14.34 22.35
C LYS A 185 7.37 -15.55 21.64
N ARG A 186 6.22 -15.37 20.97
CA ARG A 186 5.61 -16.40 20.11
C ARG A 186 6.27 -16.43 18.73
N VAL A 187 6.78 -15.30 18.27
CA VAL A 187 7.72 -15.16 17.17
C VAL A 187 8.96 -14.45 17.67
N ASP A 188 10.13 -14.79 17.12
CA ASP A 188 11.40 -14.19 17.50
C ASP A 188 11.61 -12.84 16.85
N CYS A 189 11.21 -12.72 15.58
CA CYS A 189 11.35 -11.52 14.76
C CYS A 189 10.08 -11.29 13.94
N TYR A 190 9.93 -10.07 13.40
CA TYR A 190 8.86 -9.68 12.50
C TYR A 190 9.44 -8.95 11.29
N ILE A 191 9.09 -9.41 10.08
CA ILE A 191 9.48 -8.82 8.82
C ILE A 191 8.34 -8.00 8.23
N ASN A 192 8.57 -6.72 7.95
CA ASN A 192 7.66 -5.85 7.20
C ASN A 192 8.36 -4.56 6.80
N ASP A 193 7.61 -3.60 6.25
CA ASP A 193 8.11 -2.25 5.99
C ASP A 193 8.47 -1.52 7.29
N ARG A 194 9.57 -0.76 7.22
CA ARG A 194 10.14 -0.05 8.35
C ARG A 194 9.19 0.96 8.98
N LEU A 195 8.56 1.79 8.15
CA LEU A 195 7.67 2.85 8.62
C LEU A 195 6.41 2.25 9.22
N SER A 196 5.87 1.22 8.60
CA SER A 196 4.68 0.51 9.05
C SER A 196 4.89 -0.15 10.43
N ILE A 197 6.04 -0.80 10.66
CA ILE A 197 6.37 -1.36 11.98
C ILE A 197 6.53 -0.25 13.01
N ALA A 198 7.31 0.81 12.70
CA ALA A 198 7.56 1.90 13.63
C ALA A 198 6.28 2.63 14.03
N TRP A 199 5.41 2.90 13.06
CA TRP A 199 4.10 3.52 13.29
C TRP A 199 3.23 2.67 14.23
N GLU A 200 3.15 1.37 14.00
CA GLU A 200 2.32 0.48 14.81
C GLU A 200 2.90 0.32 16.24
N ILE A 201 4.22 0.23 16.40
CA ILE A 201 4.86 0.21 17.72
C ILE A 201 4.51 1.49 18.49
N LYS A 202 4.65 2.67 17.86
CA LYS A 202 4.26 3.94 18.46
C LYS A 202 2.80 3.94 18.89
N ARG A 203 1.90 3.55 18.00
CA ARG A 203 0.47 3.48 18.28
C ARG A 203 0.14 2.55 19.47
N LEU A 204 0.78 1.38 19.52
CA LEU A 204 0.59 0.43 20.62
C LEU A 204 1.10 0.97 21.96
N LYS A 205 2.18 1.76 21.96
CA LYS A 205 2.67 2.49 23.13
C LYS A 205 1.67 3.57 23.57
N ASP A 206 1.20 4.38 22.65
CA ASP A 206 0.26 5.49 22.91
C ASP A 206 -1.07 4.99 23.53
N VAL A 207 -1.53 3.79 23.17
CA VAL A 207 -2.74 3.18 23.73
C VAL A 207 -2.44 2.24 24.93
N GLY A 208 -1.21 2.22 25.43
CA GLY A 208 -0.81 1.45 26.62
C GLY A 208 -0.79 -0.08 26.43
N ARG A 209 -0.74 -0.57 25.19
CA ARG A 209 -0.63 -2.01 24.88
C ARG A 209 0.81 -2.53 24.97
N ILE A 210 1.78 -1.65 24.81
CA ILE A 210 3.21 -1.87 24.96
C ILE A 210 3.75 -0.78 25.88
N ASP A 211 4.66 -1.11 26.78
CA ASP A 211 5.30 -0.12 27.66
C ASP A 211 6.21 0.80 26.81
N HIS A 212 6.28 2.10 27.17
CA HIS A 212 7.12 3.06 26.47
C HIS A 212 8.61 2.70 26.52
N SER A 213 9.05 2.01 27.57
CA SER A 213 10.43 1.54 27.73
C SER A 213 10.75 0.29 26.88
N GLU A 214 9.74 -0.45 26.40
CA GLU A 214 9.98 -1.62 25.59
C GLU A 214 10.59 -1.21 24.22
N TYR A 215 11.65 -1.91 23.85
CA TYR A 215 12.41 -1.66 22.64
C TYR A 215 12.53 -2.93 21.82
N PHE A 216 12.25 -2.79 20.52
CA PHE A 216 12.45 -3.83 19.52
C PHE A 216 13.54 -3.37 18.56
N PRO A 217 14.72 -3.99 18.59
CA PRO A 217 15.83 -3.59 17.73
C PRO A 217 15.57 -3.91 16.27
N LEU A 218 15.99 -3.02 15.40
CA LEU A 218 16.15 -3.28 13.97
C LEU A 218 17.31 -4.26 13.79
N ALA A 219 17.01 -5.46 13.27
CA ALA A 219 17.97 -6.55 13.13
C ALA A 219 18.61 -6.60 11.74
N ALA A 220 17.82 -6.39 10.67
CA ALA A 220 18.35 -6.40 9.30
C ALA A 220 17.55 -5.50 8.35
N TYR A 221 18.24 -4.99 7.33
CA TYR A 221 17.62 -4.48 6.10
C TYR A 221 17.56 -5.63 5.09
N VAL A 222 16.38 -5.84 4.51
CA VAL A 222 16.12 -6.97 3.62
C VAL A 222 16.12 -6.54 2.16
N SER A 223 15.27 -5.59 1.80
CA SER A 223 15.12 -5.09 0.44
C SER A 223 14.50 -3.70 0.40
N GLU A 224 14.56 -3.09 -0.78
CA GLU A 224 13.72 -1.96 -1.15
C GLU A 224 12.66 -2.47 -2.12
N GLU A 225 11.41 -2.16 -1.82
CA GLU A 225 10.26 -2.56 -2.60
C GLU A 225 9.51 -1.33 -3.11
N TYR A 226 8.71 -1.54 -4.12
CA TYR A 226 7.80 -0.51 -4.62
C TYR A 226 6.37 -1.01 -4.54
N GLY A 227 5.48 -0.16 -4.03
CA GLY A 227 4.05 -0.43 -4.07
C GLY A 227 3.43 0.14 -5.35
N TYR A 228 2.47 -0.59 -5.89
CA TYR A 228 1.82 -0.33 -7.17
C TYR A 228 0.29 -0.31 -7.05
N LEU A 229 -0.37 0.17 -8.08
CA LEU A 229 -1.74 -0.21 -8.39
C LEU A 229 -1.67 -1.43 -9.31
N GLY A 230 -2.05 -2.60 -8.79
CA GLY A 230 -2.10 -3.84 -9.55
C GLY A 230 -3.46 -4.03 -10.19
N TYR A 231 -3.50 -4.28 -11.49
CA TYR A 231 -4.75 -4.47 -12.23
C TYR A 231 -5.01 -5.96 -12.47
N SER A 232 -6.29 -6.33 -12.52
CA SER A 232 -6.69 -7.69 -12.90
C SER A 232 -6.23 -8.04 -14.31
N ALA A 233 -5.69 -9.25 -14.51
CA ALA A 233 -5.30 -9.74 -15.83
C ALA A 233 -6.49 -9.97 -16.78
N TYR A 234 -7.73 -10.06 -16.24
CA TYR A 234 -8.96 -10.32 -17.02
C TYR A 234 -9.45 -9.04 -17.74
N ALA A 235 -8.72 -8.62 -18.79
CA ALA A 235 -8.99 -7.38 -19.52
C ALA A 235 -10.41 -7.33 -20.13
N GLU A 236 -10.93 -8.46 -20.59
CA GLU A 236 -12.26 -8.60 -21.19
C GLU A 236 -13.42 -8.20 -20.28
N ARG A 237 -13.20 -8.22 -18.95
CA ARG A 237 -14.18 -7.80 -17.95
C ARG A 237 -14.19 -6.30 -17.67
N PHE A 238 -13.15 -5.60 -18.11
CA PHE A 238 -12.92 -4.19 -17.84
C PHE A 238 -12.53 -3.45 -19.14
N PRO A 239 -13.47 -3.19 -20.04
CA PRO A 239 -13.18 -2.60 -21.36
C PRO A 239 -12.53 -1.21 -21.27
N PHE A 240 -12.64 -0.54 -20.14
CA PHE A 240 -11.98 0.75 -19.86
C PHE A 240 -10.54 0.60 -19.32
N LYS A 241 -10.02 -0.61 -19.13
CA LYS A 241 -8.74 -0.88 -18.46
C LYS A 241 -7.57 -0.16 -19.14
N GLU A 242 -7.39 -0.32 -20.44
CA GLU A 242 -6.26 0.25 -21.18
C GLU A 242 -6.23 1.79 -21.12
N PRO A 243 -7.32 2.52 -21.46
CA PRO A 243 -7.31 3.98 -21.30
C PRO A 243 -7.17 4.42 -19.84
N PHE A 244 -7.72 3.67 -18.87
CA PHE A 244 -7.56 3.97 -17.45
C PHE A 244 -6.09 3.87 -17.01
N THR A 245 -5.43 2.74 -17.31
CA THR A 245 -4.03 2.50 -16.88
C THR A 245 -3.08 3.52 -17.49
N THR A 246 -3.24 3.83 -18.77
CA THR A 246 -2.41 4.81 -19.47
C THR A 246 -2.54 6.21 -18.84
N GLN A 247 -3.77 6.65 -18.61
CA GLN A 247 -4.00 7.97 -18.01
C GLN A 247 -3.55 8.04 -16.57
N PHE A 248 -3.82 6.99 -15.78
CA PHE A 248 -3.35 6.88 -14.41
C PHE A 248 -1.84 7.08 -14.31
N ASP A 249 -1.06 6.34 -15.09
CA ASP A 249 0.40 6.41 -15.07
C ASP A 249 0.93 7.79 -15.49
N GLN A 250 0.31 8.43 -16.48
CA GLN A 250 0.69 9.78 -16.91
C GLN A 250 0.44 10.83 -15.82
N ILE A 251 -0.69 10.73 -15.12
CA ILE A 251 -1.03 11.66 -14.03
C ILE A 251 -0.12 11.40 -12.84
N LEU A 252 0.07 10.14 -12.44
CA LEU A 252 0.94 9.77 -11.32
C LEU A 252 2.36 10.33 -11.51
N GLN A 253 2.95 10.16 -12.69
CA GLN A 253 4.28 10.71 -12.99
C GLN A 253 4.35 12.23 -12.86
N ARG A 254 3.31 12.95 -13.30
CA ARG A 254 3.24 14.42 -13.11
C ARG A 254 3.16 14.79 -11.63
N LEU A 255 2.36 14.09 -10.84
CA LEU A 255 2.23 14.34 -9.40
C LEU A 255 3.53 14.07 -8.66
N GLN A 256 4.24 13.00 -8.99
CA GLN A 256 5.57 12.70 -8.44
C GLN A 256 6.58 13.82 -8.74
N GLY A 257 6.57 14.37 -9.96
CA GLY A 257 7.42 15.51 -10.33
C GLY A 257 7.01 16.85 -9.75
N SER A 258 5.81 16.99 -9.16
CA SER A 258 5.29 18.25 -8.60
C SER A 258 5.53 18.43 -7.10
N GLY A 259 6.04 17.41 -6.39
CA GLY A 259 6.24 17.44 -4.94
C GLY A 259 4.99 17.11 -4.11
N ILE A 260 3.85 16.80 -4.74
CA ILE A 260 2.60 16.46 -4.03
C ILE A 260 2.76 15.15 -3.26
N VAL A 261 3.45 14.17 -3.83
CA VAL A 261 3.68 12.86 -3.19
C VAL A 261 4.48 13.04 -1.91
N GLU A 262 5.54 13.85 -1.93
CA GLU A 262 6.37 14.17 -0.77
C GLU A 262 5.57 14.92 0.31
N GLN A 263 4.69 15.83 -0.09
CA GLN A 263 3.80 16.54 0.85
C GLN A 263 2.84 15.58 1.55
N VAL A 264 2.26 14.64 0.82
CA VAL A 264 1.38 13.61 1.41
C VAL A 264 2.18 12.75 2.40
N ILE A 265 3.37 12.26 2.03
CA ILE A 265 4.20 11.44 2.92
C ILE A 265 4.53 12.20 4.21
N SER A 266 5.00 13.46 4.11
CA SER A 266 5.36 14.29 5.29
C SER A 266 4.19 14.44 6.26
N SER A 267 2.96 14.53 5.77
CA SER A 267 1.78 14.65 6.64
C SER A 267 1.50 13.43 7.53
N TYR A 268 2.15 12.29 7.24
CA TYR A 268 2.01 11.04 8.02
C TYR A 268 3.22 10.74 8.92
N VAL A 269 4.39 11.37 8.68
CA VAL A 269 5.65 11.03 9.37
C VAL A 269 6.17 12.15 10.27
N ASP A 270 5.68 13.37 10.10
CA ASP A 270 5.96 14.54 10.95
C ASP A 270 4.95 14.62 12.11
#